data_7e8a6c9353c5ded53a03c0ffd0c570b2
#
_entry.id   7e8a6c9353c5ded53a03c0ffd0c570b2
#
_cell.length_a   1.000
_cell.length_b   1.000
_cell.length_c   1.000
_cell.angle_alpha   90.00
_cell.angle_beta   90.00
_cell.angle_gamma   90.00
#
_symmetry.space_group_name_H-M   'P 1'
#
loop_
_entity.id
_entity.type
_entity.pdbx_description
1 polymer ?
#
loop_
_entity_poly.entity_id
_entity_poly.type
_entity_poly.pdbx_seq_one_letter_code
_entity_poly.pdbx_strand_id
1 'polypeptide(L)'
;VADLRSISEAVFALTLRLGGAMSSEHGDGLARSEFLEQTYGPELTEAMRLLKRAADPNNLLNPGKILDAPKMDVNLRYGVDYQARAWDSKLSFTHNGGLSMAIEQCNGQGLCRKDSGVMCPSYQATREEMHSTRGRANLLRAMISSPTSLRGELRREAPWRLGAAPRHDIFESAAQALDLCLA
;
A
#
# COMPACT_ATOMS: atom_id res chain seq x y z
N VAL A 1 0.34 3.20 14.32
CA VAL A 1 1.19 4.12 13.52
C VAL A 1 2.18 4.83 14.40
N ALA A 2 1.76 5.43 15.53
CA ALA A 2 2.68 6.10 16.45
C ALA A 2 3.82 5.17 16.91
N ASP A 3 3.51 3.94 17.29
CA ASP A 3 4.51 2.94 17.68
C ASP A 3 5.45 2.57 16.52
N LEU A 4 4.94 2.49 15.28
CA LEU A 4 5.77 2.24 14.11
C LEU A 4 6.84 3.32 13.96
N ARG A 5 6.45 4.59 14.09
CA ARG A 5 7.37 5.73 14.02
C ARG A 5 8.38 5.71 15.14
N SER A 6 7.93 5.64 16.39
CA SER A 6 8.82 5.69 17.56
C SER A 6 9.84 4.54 17.58
N ILE A 7 9.42 3.33 17.21
CA ILE A 7 10.31 2.17 17.08
C ILE A 7 11.33 2.41 15.95
N SER A 8 10.87 2.89 14.79
CA SER A 8 11.76 3.15 13.64
C SER A 8 12.81 4.21 13.96
N GLU A 9 12.44 5.30 14.62
CA GLU A 9 13.35 6.36 15.04
C GLU A 9 14.37 5.85 16.08
N ALA A 10 13.93 5.05 17.05
CA ALA A 10 14.82 4.47 18.05
C ALA A 10 15.82 3.47 17.44
N VAL A 11 15.34 2.60 16.53
CA VAL A 11 16.19 1.64 15.80
C VAL A 11 17.18 2.39 14.90
N PHE A 12 16.74 3.43 14.20
CA PHE A 12 17.60 4.25 13.36
C PHE A 12 18.72 4.92 14.17
N ALA A 13 18.38 5.58 15.28
CA ALA A 13 19.37 6.23 16.16
C ALA A 13 20.38 5.21 16.69
N LEU A 14 19.94 4.02 17.09
CA LEU A 14 20.81 2.95 17.53
C LEU A 14 21.73 2.46 16.42
N THR A 15 21.19 2.26 15.22
CA THR A 15 21.94 1.80 14.05
C THR A 15 23.07 2.76 13.68
N LEU A 16 22.79 4.07 13.62
CA LEU A 16 23.81 5.08 13.36
C LEU A 16 24.89 5.12 14.45
N ARG A 17 24.49 5.04 15.71
CA ARG A 17 25.43 5.03 16.84
C ARG A 17 26.40 3.85 16.79
N LEU A 18 25.95 2.71 16.26
CA LEU A 18 26.77 1.50 16.08
C LEU A 18 27.53 1.47 14.73
N GLY A 19 27.46 2.52 13.93
CA GLY A 19 28.12 2.60 12.62
C GLY A 19 27.47 1.72 11.54
N GLY A 20 26.21 1.33 11.74
CA GLY A 20 25.43 0.54 10.78
C GLY A 20 24.70 1.38 9.73
N ALA A 21 24.13 0.72 8.73
CA ALA A 21 23.26 1.31 7.72
C ALA A 21 21.80 0.88 7.94
N MET A 22 20.87 1.83 7.96
CA MET A 22 19.44 1.54 8.17
C MET A 22 18.84 0.69 7.07
N SER A 23 19.28 0.88 5.84
CA SER A 23 18.79 0.14 4.67
C SER A 23 19.28 -1.30 4.62
N SER A 24 20.43 -1.62 5.23
CA SER A 24 21.07 -2.92 5.06
C SER A 24 21.14 -3.30 3.55
N GLU A 25 20.82 -4.53 3.20
CA GLU A 25 20.76 -5.00 1.80
C GLU A 25 19.44 -4.69 1.08
N HIS A 26 18.41 -4.26 1.82
CA HIS A 26 17.04 -4.10 1.30
C HIS A 26 16.77 -2.76 0.59
N GLY A 27 17.69 -1.80 0.68
CA GLY A 27 17.50 -0.44 0.18
C GLY A 27 16.57 0.41 1.07
N ASP A 28 16.50 1.71 0.78
CA ASP A 28 15.77 2.66 1.63
C ASP A 28 14.26 2.65 1.37
N GLY A 29 13.85 2.67 0.10
CA GLY A 29 12.44 2.74 -0.28
C GLY A 29 11.73 3.93 0.36
N LEU A 30 10.40 3.86 0.50
CA LEU A 30 9.62 4.89 1.20
C LEU A 30 9.73 4.81 2.73
N ALA A 31 10.07 3.64 3.26
CA ALA A 31 10.09 3.42 4.70
C ALA A 31 11.33 4.02 5.39
N ARG A 32 12.42 4.26 4.67
CA ARG A 32 13.69 4.68 5.24
C ARG A 32 14.26 5.96 4.62
N SER A 33 13.76 6.38 3.48
CA SER A 33 14.27 7.56 2.76
C SER A 33 14.14 8.86 3.56
N GLU A 34 13.19 8.94 4.47
CA GLU A 34 13.06 10.06 5.42
C GLU A 34 14.33 10.27 6.26
N PHE A 35 15.09 9.21 6.51
CA PHE A 35 16.32 9.23 7.31
C PHE A 35 17.61 9.43 6.50
N LEU A 36 17.49 9.62 5.19
CA LEU A 36 18.64 9.68 4.27
C LEU A 36 19.64 10.77 4.65
N GLU A 37 19.14 11.98 4.87
CA GLU A 37 19.99 13.13 5.21
C GLU A 37 20.67 12.99 6.57
N GLN A 38 20.01 12.33 7.52
CA GLN A 38 20.61 12.01 8.81
C GLN A 38 21.71 10.92 8.69
N THR A 39 21.59 10.05 7.69
CA THR A 39 22.56 8.96 7.44
C THR A 39 23.80 9.46 6.74
N TYR A 40 23.65 10.26 5.69
CA TYR A 40 24.74 10.66 4.78
C TYR A 40 25.19 12.11 4.95
N GLY A 41 24.44 12.89 5.69
CA GLY A 41 24.65 14.33 5.86
C GLY A 41 24.09 15.16 4.70
N PRO A 42 23.96 16.48 4.93
CA PRO A 42 23.32 17.37 3.97
C PRO A 42 24.11 17.51 2.65
N GLU A 43 25.44 17.47 2.72
CA GLU A 43 26.31 17.66 1.54
C GLU A 43 26.14 16.53 0.53
N LEU A 44 26.21 15.27 0.99
CA LEU A 44 26.03 14.12 0.10
C LEU A 44 24.58 14.01 -0.39
N THR A 45 23.62 14.33 0.45
CA THR A 45 22.20 14.33 0.06
C THR A 45 21.95 15.37 -1.03
N GLU A 46 22.54 16.57 -0.94
CA GLU A 46 22.42 17.57 -2.00
C GLU A 46 23.15 17.14 -3.28
N ALA A 47 24.31 16.50 -3.18
CA ALA A 47 24.99 15.93 -4.35
C ALA A 47 24.10 14.88 -5.05
N MET A 48 23.39 14.03 -4.31
CA MET A 48 22.41 13.08 -4.86
C MET A 48 21.25 13.80 -5.54
N ARG A 49 20.75 14.92 -4.96
CA ARG A 49 19.69 15.75 -5.59
C ARG A 49 20.18 16.39 -6.88
N LEU A 50 21.43 16.89 -6.92
CA LEU A 50 22.04 17.44 -8.14
C LEU A 50 22.13 16.39 -9.24
N LEU A 51 22.59 15.18 -8.91
CA LEU A 51 22.65 14.06 -9.84
C LEU A 51 21.24 13.71 -10.38
N LYS A 52 20.25 13.63 -9.50
CA LYS A 52 18.86 13.37 -9.89
C LYS A 52 18.34 14.43 -10.85
N ARG A 53 18.54 15.70 -10.56
CA ARG A 53 18.11 16.82 -11.43
C ARG A 53 18.82 16.82 -12.78
N ALA A 54 20.11 16.48 -12.81
CA ALA A 54 20.87 16.40 -14.04
C ALA A 54 20.41 15.26 -14.96
N ALA A 55 20.08 14.10 -14.37
CA ALA A 55 19.63 12.91 -15.12
C ALA A 55 18.13 12.92 -15.45
N ASP A 56 17.32 13.56 -14.62
CA ASP A 56 15.86 13.57 -14.72
C ASP A 56 15.30 14.97 -14.36
N PRO A 57 15.53 15.97 -15.22
CA PRO A 57 15.15 17.36 -14.95
C PRO A 57 13.64 17.56 -14.78
N ASN A 58 12.83 16.70 -15.37
CA ASN A 58 11.38 16.76 -15.29
C ASN A 58 10.80 15.89 -14.15
N ASN A 59 11.66 15.24 -13.35
CA ASN A 59 11.29 14.37 -12.24
C ASN A 59 10.23 13.32 -12.61
N LEU A 60 10.41 12.65 -13.75
CA LEU A 60 9.52 11.61 -14.26
C LEU A 60 9.84 10.22 -13.72
N LEU A 61 11.10 9.95 -13.39
CA LEU A 61 11.59 8.64 -12.96
C LEU A 61 11.48 8.50 -11.45
N ASN A 62 10.51 7.73 -10.98
CA ASN A 62 10.29 7.44 -9.56
C ASN A 62 10.29 8.69 -8.66
N PRO A 63 9.43 9.69 -8.91
CA PRO A 63 9.40 10.90 -8.10
C PRO A 63 9.05 10.58 -6.63
N GLY A 64 9.70 11.27 -5.70
CA GLY A 64 9.48 11.08 -4.26
C GLY A 64 9.95 9.71 -3.72
N LYS A 65 10.89 9.08 -4.39
CA LYS A 65 11.59 7.87 -3.93
C LYS A 65 13.03 8.20 -3.60
N ILE A 66 13.52 7.75 -2.45
CA ILE A 66 14.86 8.02 -1.93
C ILE A 66 15.07 9.50 -1.61
N LEU A 67 15.06 10.37 -2.62
CA LEU A 67 15.17 11.81 -2.44
C LEU A 67 13.79 12.46 -2.35
N ASP A 68 13.67 13.41 -1.42
CA ASP A 68 12.45 14.17 -1.18
C ASP A 68 11.22 13.27 -0.96
N ALA A 69 11.45 12.12 -0.33
CA ALA A 69 10.43 11.14 -0.04
C ALA A 69 9.46 11.66 1.04
N PRO A 70 8.18 11.26 0.98
CA PRO A 70 7.24 11.55 2.05
C PRO A 70 7.67 10.85 3.36
N LYS A 71 7.11 11.27 4.47
CA LYS A 71 7.29 10.59 5.75
C LYS A 71 6.85 9.14 5.67
N MET A 72 7.54 8.26 6.40
CA MET A 72 7.35 6.81 6.35
C MET A 72 5.92 6.34 6.65
N ASP A 73 5.16 7.13 7.38
CA ASP A 73 3.81 6.82 7.84
C ASP A 73 2.69 7.48 7.04
N VAL A 74 3.02 8.22 5.96
CA VAL A 74 2.02 8.97 5.17
C VAL A 74 1.22 8.09 4.21
N ASN A 75 1.83 7.07 3.63
CA ASN A 75 1.23 6.23 2.58
C ASN A 75 1.10 4.76 3.02
N LEU A 76 0.72 4.53 4.25
CA LEU A 76 0.46 3.18 4.75
C LEU A 76 -0.81 2.61 4.12
N ARG A 77 -0.81 1.31 3.81
CA ARG A 77 -1.96 0.58 3.27
C ARG A 77 -3.20 0.72 4.14
N TYR A 78 -3.01 0.64 5.45
CA TYR A 78 -4.02 0.95 6.45
C TYR A 78 -3.65 2.31 7.04
N GLY A 79 -4.37 3.37 6.64
CA GLY A 79 -4.14 4.71 7.17
C GLY A 79 -4.35 4.79 8.67
N VAL A 80 -3.96 5.90 9.28
CA VAL A 80 -4.10 6.12 10.74
C VAL A 80 -5.56 6.04 11.22
N ASP A 81 -6.50 6.39 10.35
CA ASP A 81 -7.94 6.40 10.62
C ASP A 81 -8.64 5.11 10.17
N TYR A 82 -7.86 4.07 9.79
CA TYR A 82 -8.47 2.82 9.34
C TYR A 82 -9.23 2.15 10.48
N GLN A 83 -10.51 1.94 10.25
CA GLN A 83 -11.40 1.22 11.16
C GLN A 83 -12.32 0.32 10.34
N ALA A 84 -12.19 -0.97 10.52
CA ALA A 84 -13.13 -1.93 9.95
C ALA A 84 -14.43 -1.91 10.76
N ARG A 85 -15.55 -1.78 10.07
CA ARG A 85 -16.88 -1.92 10.70
C ARG A 85 -17.13 -3.36 11.03
N ALA A 86 -17.80 -3.62 12.16
CA ALA A 86 -18.36 -4.91 12.43
C ALA A 86 -19.35 -5.27 11.31
N TRP A 87 -19.16 -6.42 10.71
CA TRP A 87 -20.03 -6.94 9.65
C TRP A 87 -20.56 -8.29 10.07
N ASP A 88 -21.87 -8.39 10.21
CA ASP A 88 -22.53 -9.65 10.53
C ASP A 88 -22.63 -10.48 9.25
N SER A 89 -21.68 -11.40 9.11
CA SER A 89 -21.60 -12.31 7.96
C SER A 89 -22.40 -13.58 8.23
N LYS A 90 -23.19 -14.03 7.25
CA LYS A 90 -23.87 -15.33 7.31
C LYS A 90 -22.89 -16.51 7.32
N LEU A 91 -21.65 -16.31 6.82
CA LEU A 91 -20.59 -17.29 6.89
C LEU A 91 -19.75 -17.08 8.14
N SER A 92 -19.35 -18.16 8.78
CA SER A 92 -18.50 -18.10 9.98
C SER A 92 -17.04 -17.88 9.58
N PHE A 93 -16.43 -16.81 10.12
CA PHE A 93 -15.00 -16.50 10.04
C PHE A 93 -14.35 -16.46 11.43
N THR A 94 -14.92 -17.17 12.40
CA THR A 94 -14.44 -17.14 13.80
C THR A 94 -12.99 -17.57 13.96
N HIS A 95 -12.55 -18.55 13.18
CA HIS A 95 -11.15 -19.02 13.16
C HIS A 95 -10.16 -17.97 12.64
N ASN A 96 -10.64 -16.97 11.90
CA ASN A 96 -9.83 -15.84 11.42
C ASN A 96 -9.95 -14.59 12.31
N GLY A 97 -10.76 -14.63 13.37
CA GLY A 97 -11.04 -13.44 14.18
C GLY A 97 -12.14 -12.53 13.60
N GLY A 98 -12.95 -13.04 12.68
CA GLY A 98 -14.04 -12.33 12.01
C GLY A 98 -13.77 -12.03 10.55
N LEU A 99 -14.78 -11.50 9.85
CA LEU A 99 -14.70 -11.21 8.40
C LEU A 99 -13.60 -10.20 8.06
N SER A 100 -13.44 -9.13 8.84
CA SER A 100 -12.41 -8.11 8.60
C SER A 100 -11.02 -8.71 8.63
N MET A 101 -10.71 -9.50 9.63
CA MET A 101 -9.41 -10.17 9.76
C MET A 101 -9.18 -11.20 8.65
N ALA A 102 -10.23 -11.89 8.20
CA ALA A 102 -10.14 -12.80 7.06
C ALA A 102 -9.78 -12.05 5.75
N ILE A 103 -10.37 -10.89 5.52
CA ILE A 103 -10.08 -10.03 4.36
C ILE A 103 -8.65 -9.49 4.42
N GLU A 104 -8.18 -9.10 5.60
CA GLU A 104 -6.85 -8.52 5.84
C GLU A 104 -5.70 -9.52 5.69
N GLN A 105 -5.97 -10.81 5.60
CA GLN A 105 -4.93 -11.82 5.33
C GLN A 105 -4.27 -11.67 3.95
N CYS A 106 -4.88 -10.93 3.03
CA CYS A 106 -4.24 -10.60 1.77
C CYS A 106 -3.06 -9.64 2.01
N ASN A 107 -1.83 -10.12 1.85
CA ASN A 107 -0.61 -9.31 2.03
C ASN A 107 -0.34 -8.33 0.87
N GLY A 108 -1.17 -8.31 -0.17
CA GLY A 108 -1.03 -7.41 -1.32
C GLY A 108 0.05 -7.79 -2.34
N GLN A 109 0.78 -8.88 -2.14
CA GLN A 109 1.90 -9.29 -2.99
C GLN A 109 1.54 -9.53 -4.47
N GLY A 110 0.28 -9.89 -4.76
CA GLY A 110 -0.22 -10.01 -6.14
C GLY A 110 0.15 -11.28 -6.86
N LEU A 111 0.63 -12.31 -6.17
CA LEU A 111 0.91 -13.64 -6.78
C LEU A 111 -0.33 -14.30 -7.39
N CYS A 112 -1.53 -13.84 -7.04
CA CYS A 112 -2.79 -14.26 -7.67
C CYS A 112 -2.98 -13.70 -9.08
N ARG A 113 -2.18 -12.71 -9.52
CA ARG A 113 -2.25 -12.08 -10.84
C ARG A 113 -1.38 -12.82 -11.86
N LYS A 114 -1.61 -14.10 -12.01
CA LYS A 114 -0.86 -14.93 -12.95
C LYS A 114 -1.49 -14.88 -14.35
N ASP A 115 -0.64 -15.03 -15.35
CA ASP A 115 -1.03 -15.07 -16.76
C ASP A 115 -1.40 -16.48 -17.23
N SER A 116 -1.09 -17.49 -16.43
CA SER A 116 -1.32 -18.91 -16.73
C SER A 116 -1.64 -19.69 -15.47
N GLY A 117 -2.11 -20.91 -15.63
CA GLY A 117 -2.53 -21.80 -14.55
C GLY A 117 -4.01 -21.62 -14.19
N VAL A 118 -4.42 -22.22 -13.08
CA VAL A 118 -5.83 -22.29 -12.67
C VAL A 118 -6.27 -21.16 -11.72
N MET A 119 -5.31 -20.32 -11.28
CA MET A 119 -5.61 -19.25 -10.33
C MET A 119 -6.27 -18.05 -11.01
N CYS A 120 -7.38 -17.58 -10.43
CA CYS A 120 -8.12 -16.39 -10.88
C CYS A 120 -8.45 -16.36 -12.38
N PRO A 121 -9.30 -17.28 -12.91
CA PRO A 121 -9.70 -17.29 -14.32
C PRO A 121 -10.29 -15.96 -14.79
N SER A 122 -11.08 -15.30 -13.95
CA SER A 122 -11.65 -13.97 -14.26
C SER A 122 -10.57 -12.90 -14.46
N TYR A 123 -9.52 -12.88 -13.64
CA TYR A 123 -8.39 -11.98 -13.88
C TYR A 123 -7.66 -12.33 -15.17
N GLN A 124 -7.43 -13.60 -15.45
CA GLN A 124 -6.76 -14.02 -16.68
C GLN A 124 -7.53 -13.58 -17.94
N ALA A 125 -8.84 -13.59 -17.87
CA ALA A 125 -9.71 -13.16 -18.98
C ALA A 125 -9.76 -11.64 -19.14
N THR A 126 -9.91 -10.90 -18.03
CA THR A 126 -10.16 -9.44 -18.08
C THR A 126 -8.90 -8.60 -17.95
N ARG A 127 -7.87 -9.12 -17.29
CA ARG A 127 -6.65 -8.37 -16.90
C ARG A 127 -6.90 -7.19 -15.96
N GLU A 128 -8.09 -7.11 -15.40
CA GLU A 128 -8.47 -6.06 -14.46
C GLU A 128 -8.16 -6.46 -13.02
N GLU A 129 -7.56 -5.56 -12.24
CA GLU A 129 -7.18 -5.80 -10.86
C GLU A 129 -8.35 -6.26 -9.98
N MET A 130 -9.53 -5.65 -10.17
CA MET A 130 -10.72 -5.96 -9.38
C MET A 130 -11.15 -7.43 -9.48
N HIS A 131 -10.79 -8.12 -10.56
CA HIS A 131 -11.10 -9.53 -10.76
C HIS A 131 -10.05 -10.48 -10.22
N SER A 132 -8.94 -9.97 -9.66
CA SER A 132 -7.96 -10.77 -8.93
C SER A 132 -8.39 -11.03 -7.48
N THR A 133 -7.84 -12.07 -6.84
CA THR A 133 -8.09 -12.31 -5.40
C THR A 133 -7.67 -11.12 -4.56
N ARG A 134 -6.53 -10.49 -4.88
CA ARG A 134 -6.08 -9.26 -4.21
C ARG A 134 -7.06 -8.11 -4.42
N GLY A 135 -7.53 -7.90 -5.63
CA GLY A 135 -8.49 -6.86 -5.96
C GLY A 135 -9.80 -7.03 -5.19
N ARG A 136 -10.34 -8.26 -5.15
CA ARG A 136 -11.55 -8.56 -4.36
C ARG A 136 -11.36 -8.31 -2.87
N ALA A 137 -10.24 -8.74 -2.29
CA ALA A 137 -9.92 -8.46 -0.89
C ALA A 137 -9.85 -6.95 -0.62
N ASN A 138 -9.24 -6.18 -1.52
CA ASN A 138 -9.17 -4.72 -1.40
C ASN A 138 -10.53 -4.03 -1.54
N LEU A 139 -11.38 -4.50 -2.46
CA LEU A 139 -12.75 -3.99 -2.60
C LEU A 139 -13.59 -4.27 -1.35
N LEU A 140 -13.56 -5.50 -0.84
CA LEU A 140 -14.25 -5.86 0.40
C LEU A 140 -13.74 -5.04 1.59
N ARG A 141 -12.43 -4.87 1.70
CA ARG A 141 -11.83 -4.01 2.73
C ARG A 141 -12.33 -2.57 2.61
N ALA A 142 -12.37 -2.02 1.40
CA ALA A 142 -12.88 -0.68 1.15
C ALA A 142 -14.35 -0.54 1.57
N MET A 143 -15.18 -1.55 1.33
CA MET A 143 -16.59 -1.57 1.73
C MET A 143 -16.79 -1.54 3.24
N ILE A 144 -15.97 -2.29 4.00
CA ILE A 144 -16.10 -2.38 5.47
C ILE A 144 -15.33 -1.28 6.22
N SER A 145 -14.51 -0.48 5.53
CA SER A 145 -13.73 0.60 6.14
C SER A 145 -14.58 1.84 6.42
N SER A 146 -14.07 2.72 7.29
CA SER A 146 -14.70 4.01 7.53
C SER A 146 -14.63 4.91 6.29
N PRO A 147 -15.57 5.86 6.11
CA PRO A 147 -15.57 6.79 4.98
C PRO A 147 -14.28 7.62 4.84
N THR A 148 -13.63 7.90 5.96
CA THR A 148 -12.42 8.72 6.00
C THR A 148 -11.22 7.98 5.41
N SER A 149 -11.03 6.70 5.75
CA SER A 149 -9.96 5.88 5.21
C SER A 149 -10.15 5.62 3.71
N LEU A 150 -11.38 5.38 3.25
CA LEU A 150 -11.70 5.18 1.84
C LEU A 150 -11.27 6.36 0.95
N ARG A 151 -11.51 7.60 1.41
CA ARG A 151 -11.11 8.80 0.63
C ARG A 151 -9.60 8.94 0.49
N GLY A 152 -8.84 8.56 1.51
CA GLY A 152 -7.39 8.61 1.48
C GLY A 152 -6.78 7.51 0.60
N GLU A 153 -7.25 6.29 0.73
CA GLU A 153 -6.71 5.13 0.04
C GLU A 153 -7.06 5.10 -1.45
N LEU A 154 -8.30 5.35 -1.82
CA LEU A 154 -8.73 5.44 -3.23
C LEU A 154 -8.01 6.53 -4.00
N ARG A 155 -7.57 7.60 -3.34
CA ARG A 155 -6.77 8.66 -3.97
C ARG A 155 -5.30 8.27 -4.15
N ARG A 156 -4.75 7.41 -3.27
CA ARG A 156 -3.32 7.13 -3.20
C ARG A 156 -2.91 5.84 -3.89
N GLU A 157 -3.75 4.80 -3.83
CA GLU A 157 -3.43 3.49 -4.38
C GLU A 157 -3.92 3.29 -5.83
N ALA A 158 -4.52 4.31 -6.42
CA ALA A 158 -5.06 4.20 -7.76
C ALA A 158 -4.09 4.60 -8.90
N PRO A 159 -3.19 3.70 -9.34
CA PRO A 159 -2.79 3.74 -10.73
C PRO A 159 -3.94 3.30 -11.66
N TRP A 160 -4.92 2.60 -11.15
CA TRP A 160 -6.19 2.28 -11.79
C TRP A 160 -7.22 3.26 -11.25
N ARG A 161 -7.32 4.37 -11.94
CA ARG A 161 -8.26 5.46 -11.73
C ARG A 161 -9.70 4.95 -11.59
N LEU A 162 -10.06 4.51 -10.42
CA LEU A 162 -11.40 4.75 -9.96
C LEU A 162 -11.42 6.27 -9.71
N GLY A 163 -11.81 7.04 -10.72
CA GLY A 163 -12.08 8.46 -10.56
C GLY A 163 -12.90 8.66 -9.30
N ALA A 164 -12.96 9.86 -8.74
CA ALA A 164 -13.66 10.17 -7.50
C ALA A 164 -15.11 9.64 -7.53
N ALA A 165 -15.24 8.30 -7.51
CA ALA A 165 -16.49 7.59 -7.60
C ALA A 165 -17.23 7.77 -6.28
N PRO A 166 -18.50 8.17 -6.30
CA PRO A 166 -19.35 8.16 -5.13
C PRO A 166 -19.44 6.73 -4.54
N ARG A 167 -19.82 6.60 -3.29
CA ARG A 167 -19.94 5.29 -2.59
C ARG A 167 -20.71 4.23 -3.36
N HIS A 168 -21.67 4.64 -4.16
CA HIS A 168 -22.49 3.78 -5.02
C HIS A 168 -21.62 2.94 -5.94
N ASP A 169 -20.60 3.53 -6.54
CA ASP A 169 -19.74 2.87 -7.54
C ASP A 169 -18.80 1.81 -6.95
N ILE A 170 -18.42 1.95 -5.66
CA ILE A 170 -17.61 0.93 -4.97
C ILE A 170 -18.45 -0.32 -4.72
N PHE A 171 -19.69 -0.16 -4.31
CA PHE A 171 -20.60 -1.30 -4.11
C PHE A 171 -20.94 -1.99 -5.43
N GLU A 172 -21.17 -1.23 -6.50
CA GLU A 172 -21.38 -1.79 -7.85
C GLU A 172 -20.13 -2.51 -8.36
N SER A 173 -18.94 -1.90 -8.22
CA SER A 173 -17.69 -2.53 -8.62
C SER A 173 -17.40 -3.80 -7.82
N ALA A 174 -17.71 -3.81 -6.53
CA ALA A 174 -17.57 -5.00 -5.69
C ALA A 174 -18.58 -6.08 -6.07
N ALA A 175 -19.82 -5.72 -6.36
CA ALA A 175 -20.85 -6.65 -6.83
C ALA A 175 -20.42 -7.29 -8.15
N GLN A 176 -20.01 -6.49 -9.16
CA GLN A 176 -19.52 -6.99 -10.44
C GLN A 176 -18.32 -7.93 -10.28
N ALA A 177 -17.36 -7.58 -9.42
CA ALA A 177 -16.17 -8.40 -9.18
C ALA A 177 -16.54 -9.74 -8.52
N LEU A 178 -17.55 -9.75 -7.66
CA LEU A 178 -18.05 -10.95 -6.99
C LEU A 178 -18.90 -11.82 -7.94
N ASP A 179 -19.74 -11.21 -8.75
CA ASP A 179 -20.57 -11.93 -9.73
C ASP A 179 -19.71 -12.73 -10.71
N LEU A 180 -18.65 -12.13 -11.26
CA LEU A 180 -17.69 -12.84 -12.11
C LEU A 180 -16.92 -13.96 -11.40
N CYS A 181 -16.92 -13.99 -10.09
CA CYS A 181 -16.29 -15.07 -9.33
C CYS A 181 -17.22 -16.29 -9.16
N LEU A 182 -18.53 -16.06 -9.24
CA LEU A 182 -19.56 -17.09 -9.02
C LEU A 182 -20.04 -17.71 -10.35
N ALA A 183 -19.68 -17.12 -11.49
CA ALA A 183 -19.94 -17.64 -12.82
C ALA A 183 -18.84 -18.60 -13.28
#